data_141985e4b76e040366db5601401fba94
#
_entry.id   141985e4b76e040366db5601401fba94
#
_cell.length_a   1.000
_cell.length_b   1.000
_cell.length_c   1.000
_cell.angle_alpha   90.00
_cell.angle_beta   90.00
_cell.angle_gamma   90.00
#
_symmetry.space_group_name_H-M   'P 1'
#
loop_
_entity.id
_entity.type
_entity.pdbx_description
1 polymer ?
#
loop_
_entity_poly.entity_id
_entity_poly.type
_entity_poly.pdbx_seq_one_letter_code
_entity_poly.pdbx_strand_id
1 'polypeptide(L)'
;YSQAIKASPVLFPAMYAPDAANQYTNHPMFGNYGTSANYLNPYAEMARGYKEYENTVILAQLELKQDFSFITEGLKGRLLGNVTRTSYYDLQRSYTPFYYALDSYDKKKDEYTLSALNPDLGTDYLGYSPGSKKVGSSLYLEASLSYDRTFVEKHNVSGMLVYTVREGKSGNENTLQKSLPTRNLGLAGRFTYGFSDRYFAEFNFGYNGSERFDKSHRWGFFPSGGLGWVVSNEKFWADKPISKVVNMLKLKGSYGLVGNDNISNNDNRFFYLSEVNMN
;
A
#
# COMPACT_ATOMS: atom_id res chain seq x y z
N TYR A 1 25.32 8.24 3.49
CA TYR A 1 25.68 9.65 3.30
C TYR A 1 26.16 10.29 4.60
N SER A 2 25.43 10.22 5.73
CA SER A 2 25.84 10.88 6.98
C SER A 2 27.18 10.37 7.53
N GLN A 3 27.50 9.12 7.36
CA GLN A 3 28.79 8.54 7.76
C GLN A 3 29.93 9.03 6.85
N ALA A 4 29.69 9.11 5.53
CA ALA A 4 30.68 9.60 4.58
C ALA A 4 31.04 11.07 4.81
N ILE A 5 30.04 11.90 5.19
CA ILE A 5 30.28 13.32 5.50
C ILE A 5 31.04 13.48 6.82
N LYS A 6 30.85 12.57 7.77
CA LYS A 6 31.53 12.62 9.10
C LYS A 6 32.91 11.97 9.10
N ALA A 7 33.24 11.13 8.10
CA ALA A 7 34.52 10.49 8.00
C ALA A 7 35.56 11.50 7.56
N SER A 8 36.66 11.60 8.33
CA SER A 8 37.76 12.49 7.99
C SER A 8 38.91 11.70 7.35
N PRO A 9 39.22 11.92 6.07
CA PRO A 9 40.33 11.23 5.40
C PRO A 9 41.69 11.60 5.96
N VAL A 10 41.76 12.65 6.78
CA VAL A 10 43.01 13.06 7.48
C VAL A 10 43.27 12.20 8.71
N LEU A 11 42.19 11.68 9.36
CA LEU A 11 42.34 10.87 10.56
C LEU A 11 42.63 9.39 10.26
N PHE A 12 42.12 8.88 9.17
CA PHE A 12 42.36 7.51 8.72
C PHE A 12 42.10 7.36 7.22
N PRO A 13 42.82 6.50 6.51
CA PRO A 13 42.55 6.15 5.13
C PRO A 13 41.37 5.16 5.05
N ALA A 14 40.85 4.93 3.83
CA ALA A 14 39.87 3.88 3.58
C ALA A 14 40.41 2.50 3.96
N MET A 15 41.65 2.20 3.57
CA MET A 15 42.40 0.98 3.90
C MET A 15 43.87 1.29 4.08
N TYR A 16 44.53 0.54 4.93
CA TYR A 16 45.99 0.52 5.04
C TYR A 16 46.57 -0.61 4.18
N ALA A 17 47.77 -0.40 3.64
CA ALA A 17 48.60 -1.49 3.18
C ALA A 17 49.19 -2.24 4.40
N PRO A 18 49.44 -3.57 4.31
CA PRO A 18 50.04 -4.29 5.41
C PRO A 18 51.42 -3.74 5.80
N ASP A 19 51.66 -3.55 7.09
CA ASP A 19 53.00 -3.29 7.64
C ASP A 19 53.79 -4.60 7.85
N ALA A 20 55.01 -4.52 8.32
CA ALA A 20 55.88 -5.67 8.52
C ALA A 20 55.27 -6.72 9.48
N ALA A 21 54.51 -6.29 10.47
CA ALA A 21 53.84 -7.18 11.43
C ALA A 21 52.61 -7.87 10.85
N ASN A 22 51.93 -7.24 9.89
CA ASN A 22 50.65 -7.70 9.30
C ASN A 22 50.80 -8.24 7.85
N GLN A 23 52.04 -8.52 7.39
CA GLN A 23 52.28 -8.93 5.99
C GLN A 23 51.58 -10.20 5.55
N TYR A 24 51.16 -11.06 6.48
CA TYR A 24 50.43 -12.30 6.20
C TYR A 24 48.91 -12.21 6.46
N THR A 25 48.40 -11.02 6.72
CA THR A 25 46.99 -10.79 6.96
C THR A 25 46.19 -10.92 5.67
N ASN A 26 45.18 -11.77 5.66
CA ASN A 26 44.34 -12.05 4.48
C ASN A 26 43.08 -11.22 4.39
N HIS A 27 42.74 -10.45 5.42
CA HIS A 27 41.57 -9.60 5.43
C HIS A 27 41.92 -8.13 5.13
N PRO A 28 40.99 -7.34 4.59
CA PRO A 28 41.16 -5.91 4.40
C PRO A 28 41.42 -5.17 5.72
N MET A 29 42.44 -4.34 5.75
CA MET A 29 42.83 -3.55 6.93
C MET A 29 42.19 -2.15 6.84
N PHE A 30 40.96 -2.03 7.28
CA PHE A 30 40.21 -0.77 7.22
C PHE A 30 40.73 0.23 8.25
N GLY A 31 40.96 1.46 7.80
CA GLY A 31 41.37 2.54 8.69
C GLY A 31 40.23 2.97 9.61
N ASN A 32 40.55 3.24 10.87
CA ASN A 32 39.64 3.89 11.80
C ASN A 32 40.46 4.71 12.83
N TYR A 33 39.76 5.61 13.54
CA TYR A 33 40.35 6.43 14.58
C TYR A 33 39.73 6.13 15.92
N GLY A 34 40.48 5.44 16.78
CA GLY A 34 40.01 5.01 18.09
C GLY A 34 38.95 3.89 18.05
N THR A 35 38.48 3.46 19.20
CA THR A 35 37.55 2.40 19.39
C THR A 35 36.06 2.86 19.34
N SER A 36 35.84 4.14 19.07
CA SER A 36 34.50 4.73 19.09
C SER A 36 33.69 4.35 17.83
N ALA A 37 32.47 3.86 18.04
CA ALA A 37 31.49 3.59 16.97
C ALA A 37 31.12 4.85 16.13
N ASN A 38 31.50 6.05 16.60
CA ASN A 38 31.22 7.30 15.92
C ASN A 38 32.18 7.57 14.72
N TYR A 39 33.26 6.81 14.60
CA TYR A 39 34.25 6.95 13.53
C TYR A 39 34.25 5.75 12.59
N LEU A 40 33.06 5.35 12.16
CA LEU A 40 32.93 4.25 11.22
C LEU A 40 33.51 4.62 9.86
N ASN A 41 34.33 3.73 9.31
CA ASN A 41 34.87 3.86 7.97
C ASN A 41 33.76 3.57 6.93
N PRO A 42 33.36 4.55 6.11
CA PRO A 42 32.27 4.37 5.13
C PRO A 42 32.59 3.30 4.09
N TYR A 43 33.86 3.13 3.74
CA TYR A 43 34.29 2.11 2.79
C TYR A 43 34.14 0.70 3.38
N ALA A 44 34.52 0.53 4.65
CA ALA A 44 34.28 -0.73 5.36
C ALA A 44 32.79 -1.08 5.42
N GLU A 45 31.92 -0.09 5.69
CA GLU A 45 30.46 -0.29 5.70
C GLU A 45 29.90 -0.70 4.33
N MET A 46 30.47 -0.19 3.24
CA MET A 46 30.08 -0.59 1.88
C MET A 46 30.58 -2.00 1.52
N ALA A 47 31.76 -2.37 2.02
CA ALA A 47 32.42 -3.64 1.68
C ALA A 47 31.99 -4.82 2.58
N ARG A 48 31.41 -4.55 3.78
CA ARG A 48 31.16 -5.56 4.81
C ARG A 48 30.12 -6.61 4.47
N GLY A 49 29.35 -6.43 3.40
CA GLY A 49 28.32 -7.40 3.01
C GLY A 49 27.17 -6.79 2.24
N TYR A 50 26.09 -7.53 2.20
CA TYR A 50 24.92 -7.18 1.39
C TYR A 50 23.61 -7.55 2.09
N LYS A 51 22.54 -6.89 1.64
CA LYS A 51 21.18 -7.17 2.03
C LYS A 51 20.41 -7.70 0.82
N GLU A 52 19.77 -8.85 1.00
CA GLU A 52 18.83 -9.43 0.04
C GLU A 52 17.41 -9.16 0.53
N TYR A 53 16.53 -8.87 -0.39
CA TYR A 53 15.10 -8.76 -0.10
C TYR A 53 14.29 -9.29 -1.27
N GLU A 54 13.15 -9.87 -0.94
CA GLU A 54 12.19 -10.32 -1.93
C GLU A 54 10.80 -9.78 -1.57
N ASN A 55 10.11 -9.26 -2.58
CA ASN A 55 8.73 -8.83 -2.46
C ASN A 55 7.92 -9.53 -3.55
N THR A 56 7.09 -10.48 -3.15
CA THR A 56 6.27 -11.28 -4.05
C THR A 56 4.81 -10.88 -3.90
N VAL A 57 4.15 -10.63 -5.03
CA VAL A 57 2.71 -10.39 -5.09
C VAL A 57 2.09 -11.42 -6.04
N ILE A 58 1.19 -12.24 -5.50
CA ILE A 58 0.41 -13.20 -6.29
C ILE A 58 -1.04 -12.71 -6.30
N LEU A 59 -1.57 -12.52 -7.50
CA LEU A 59 -2.95 -12.14 -7.72
C LEU A 59 -3.62 -13.21 -8.58
N ALA A 60 -4.73 -13.76 -8.08
CA ALA A 60 -5.61 -14.63 -8.84
C ALA A 60 -6.99 -14.00 -8.94
N GLN A 61 -7.55 -13.94 -10.13
CA GLN A 61 -8.86 -13.37 -10.39
C GLN A 61 -9.68 -14.31 -11.25
N LEU A 62 -10.94 -14.48 -10.88
CA LEU A 62 -11.95 -15.17 -11.66
C LEU A 62 -13.11 -14.21 -11.91
N GLU A 63 -13.54 -14.08 -13.14
CA GLU A 63 -14.71 -13.30 -13.52
C GLU A 63 -15.65 -14.17 -14.35
N LEU A 64 -16.91 -14.19 -13.94
CA LEU A 64 -18.01 -14.85 -14.66
C LEU A 64 -19.02 -13.78 -15.04
N LYS A 65 -19.41 -13.75 -16.31
CA LYS A 65 -20.46 -12.87 -16.83
C LYS A 65 -21.54 -13.71 -17.46
N GLN A 66 -22.78 -13.40 -17.13
CA GLN A 66 -23.93 -14.08 -17.67
C GLN A 66 -24.95 -13.05 -18.19
N ASP A 67 -25.36 -13.24 -19.43
CA ASP A 67 -26.50 -12.55 -20.00
C ASP A 67 -27.78 -13.31 -19.63
N PHE A 68 -28.71 -12.63 -18.98
CA PHE A 68 -29.99 -13.15 -18.56
C PHE A 68 -31.15 -12.66 -19.45
N SER A 69 -30.87 -12.29 -20.70
CA SER A 69 -31.88 -11.81 -21.66
C SER A 69 -32.98 -12.83 -21.90
N PHE A 70 -32.76 -14.10 -21.59
CA PHE A 70 -33.81 -15.14 -21.62
C PHE A 70 -34.86 -14.97 -20.52
N ILE A 71 -34.57 -14.24 -19.45
CA ILE A 71 -35.53 -13.88 -18.39
C ILE A 71 -36.19 -12.54 -18.76
N THR A 72 -35.34 -11.52 -19.03
CA THR A 72 -35.77 -10.21 -19.47
C THR A 72 -34.63 -9.50 -20.21
N GLU A 73 -35.00 -8.87 -21.34
CA GLU A 73 -34.02 -8.13 -22.15
C GLU A 73 -33.33 -7.04 -21.33
N GLY A 74 -31.99 -6.94 -21.46
CA GLY A 74 -31.18 -5.97 -20.77
C GLY A 74 -30.68 -6.39 -19.38
N LEU A 75 -31.02 -7.60 -18.89
CA LEU A 75 -30.55 -8.10 -17.61
C LEU A 75 -29.24 -8.85 -17.76
N LYS A 76 -28.23 -8.45 -16.96
CA LYS A 76 -26.88 -9.07 -16.95
C LYS A 76 -26.41 -9.27 -15.53
N GLY A 77 -25.72 -10.37 -15.30
CA GLY A 77 -25.07 -10.68 -14.03
C GLY A 77 -23.58 -10.84 -14.17
N ARG A 78 -22.85 -10.48 -13.12
CA ARG A 78 -21.41 -10.64 -13.03
C ARG A 78 -21.02 -11.12 -11.64
N LEU A 79 -20.14 -12.10 -11.60
CA LEU A 79 -19.45 -12.53 -10.39
C LEU A 79 -17.96 -12.31 -10.58
N LEU A 80 -17.31 -11.68 -9.62
CA LEU A 80 -15.88 -11.44 -9.60
C LEU A 80 -15.30 -11.93 -8.28
N GLY A 81 -14.29 -12.76 -8.34
CA GLY A 81 -13.48 -13.17 -7.20
C GLY A 81 -12.04 -12.79 -7.44
N ASN A 82 -11.41 -12.14 -6.46
CA ASN A 82 -10.01 -11.76 -6.50
C ASN A 82 -9.34 -12.14 -5.18
N VAL A 83 -8.22 -12.83 -5.27
CA VAL A 83 -7.35 -13.16 -4.13
C VAL A 83 -5.98 -12.58 -4.41
N THR A 84 -5.51 -11.74 -3.50
CA THR A 84 -4.14 -11.22 -3.56
C THR A 84 -3.37 -11.71 -2.34
N ARG A 85 -2.18 -12.21 -2.58
CA ARG A 85 -1.24 -12.59 -1.52
C ARG A 85 0.06 -11.83 -1.71
N THR A 86 0.53 -11.21 -0.63
CA THR A 86 1.80 -10.49 -0.59
C THR A 86 2.73 -11.16 0.41
N SER A 87 3.97 -11.34 0.03
CA SER A 87 5.01 -11.78 0.95
C SER A 87 6.26 -10.93 0.74
N TYR A 88 6.86 -10.54 1.84
CA TYR A 88 8.11 -9.81 1.88
C TYR A 88 9.02 -10.44 2.91
N TYR A 89 10.27 -10.62 2.54
CA TYR A 89 11.32 -10.89 3.50
C TYR A 89 12.61 -10.18 3.11
N ASP A 90 13.44 -9.92 4.09
CA ASP A 90 14.79 -9.46 3.89
C ASP A 90 15.75 -10.21 4.83
N LEU A 91 16.98 -10.30 4.39
CA LEU A 91 18.08 -10.87 5.15
C LEU A 91 19.36 -10.10 4.88
N GLN A 92 20.26 -10.11 5.84
CA GLN A 92 21.57 -9.49 5.70
C GLN A 92 22.68 -10.53 5.90
N ARG A 93 23.68 -10.49 5.02
CA ARG A 93 24.91 -11.23 5.16
C ARG A 93 26.04 -10.26 5.23
N SER A 94 26.75 -10.24 6.34
CA SER A 94 27.84 -9.31 6.57
C SER A 94 28.87 -9.86 7.53
N TYR A 95 30.10 -9.47 7.34
CA TYR A 95 31.17 -9.71 8.30
C TYR A 95 31.39 -8.45 9.15
N THR A 96 32.08 -8.60 10.28
CA THR A 96 32.54 -7.50 11.08
C THR A 96 33.92 -7.08 10.59
N PRO A 97 34.09 -5.88 10.00
CA PRO A 97 35.37 -5.46 9.47
C PRO A 97 36.46 -5.36 10.54
N PHE A 98 37.70 -5.70 10.18
CA PHE A 98 38.87 -5.44 11.01
C PHE A 98 39.31 -4.00 10.82
N TYR A 99 39.43 -3.26 11.91
CA TYR A 99 39.82 -1.87 11.92
C TYR A 99 41.25 -1.69 12.47
N TYR A 100 41.98 -0.83 11.85
CA TYR A 100 43.38 -0.52 12.21
C TYR A 100 43.56 0.96 12.38
N ALA A 101 44.46 1.34 13.29
CA ALA A 101 44.94 2.71 13.47
C ALA A 101 46.45 2.78 13.25
N LEU A 102 46.92 3.93 12.82
CA LEU A 102 48.34 4.23 12.75
C LEU A 102 48.86 4.36 14.18
N ASP A 103 49.82 3.55 14.54
CA ASP A 103 50.49 3.56 15.85
C ASP A 103 51.75 4.44 15.80
N SER A 104 52.64 4.21 14.84
CA SER A 104 53.83 5.01 14.65
C SER A 104 54.23 5.14 13.18
N TYR A 105 54.97 6.20 12.85
CA TYR A 105 55.55 6.44 11.52
C TYR A 105 57.01 6.91 11.61
N ASP A 106 57.95 6.12 11.01
CA ASP A 106 59.33 6.50 10.87
C ASP A 106 59.54 7.23 9.55
N LYS A 107 59.62 8.56 9.64
CA LYS A 107 59.82 9.44 8.46
C LYS A 107 61.12 9.21 7.71
N LYS A 108 62.17 8.62 8.34
CA LYS A 108 63.44 8.39 7.68
C LYS A 108 63.44 7.14 6.83
N LYS A 109 62.69 6.13 7.26
CA LYS A 109 62.58 4.86 6.57
C LYS A 109 61.35 4.74 5.71
N ASP A 110 60.43 5.70 5.86
CA ASP A 110 59.08 5.65 5.26
C ASP A 110 58.31 4.38 5.66
N GLU A 111 58.45 4.00 6.92
CA GLU A 111 57.82 2.81 7.50
C GLU A 111 56.82 3.21 8.55
N TYR A 112 55.70 2.50 8.63
CA TYR A 112 54.70 2.71 9.67
C TYR A 112 54.37 1.38 10.38
N THR A 113 53.83 1.49 11.58
CA THR A 113 53.27 0.37 12.34
C THR A 113 51.78 0.60 12.59
N LEU A 114 51.01 -0.47 12.52
CA LEU A 114 49.56 -0.45 12.68
C LEU A 114 49.16 -1.24 13.93
N SER A 115 48.20 -0.72 14.65
CA SER A 115 47.56 -1.44 15.75
C SER A 115 46.13 -1.84 15.37
N ALA A 116 45.78 -3.12 15.61
CA ALA A 116 44.41 -3.61 15.43
C ALA A 116 43.53 -3.06 16.54
N LEU A 117 42.39 -2.46 16.18
CA LEU A 117 41.44 -1.87 17.12
C LEU A 117 40.42 -2.83 17.64
N ASN A 118 40.09 -3.89 16.88
CA ASN A 118 39.08 -4.88 17.21
C ASN A 118 39.49 -6.32 16.82
N PRO A 119 40.69 -6.79 17.26
CA PRO A 119 41.23 -8.07 16.81
C PRO A 119 40.31 -9.27 17.14
N ASP A 120 39.60 -9.21 18.26
CA ASP A 120 38.72 -10.29 18.75
C ASP A 120 37.28 -10.19 18.22
N LEU A 121 36.89 -9.09 17.58
CA LEU A 121 35.54 -8.85 17.09
C LEU A 121 35.43 -8.94 15.58
N GLY A 122 36.56 -8.73 14.87
CA GLY A 122 36.59 -8.83 13.42
C GLY A 122 36.31 -10.28 12.97
N THR A 123 35.64 -10.42 11.83
CA THR A 123 35.39 -11.73 11.20
C THR A 123 35.76 -11.69 9.73
N ASP A 124 36.26 -12.77 9.19
CA ASP A 124 36.59 -12.95 7.77
C ASP A 124 35.54 -13.75 6.99
N TYR A 125 34.47 -14.15 7.68
CA TYR A 125 33.34 -14.87 7.10
C TYR A 125 32.05 -14.07 7.22
N LEU A 126 31.13 -14.30 6.28
CA LEU A 126 29.81 -13.66 6.29
C LEU A 126 28.91 -14.31 7.36
N GLY A 127 28.52 -13.50 8.33
CA GLY A 127 27.47 -13.83 9.27
C GLY A 127 26.08 -13.65 8.64
N TYR A 128 25.07 -14.16 9.30
CA TYR A 128 23.67 -14.10 8.88
C TYR A 128 22.83 -13.37 9.93
N SER A 129 22.05 -12.39 9.47
CA SER A 129 21.04 -11.70 10.27
C SER A 129 19.68 -11.77 9.57
N PRO A 130 18.67 -12.39 10.19
CA PRO A 130 17.32 -12.37 9.66
C PRO A 130 16.76 -10.95 9.75
N GLY A 131 16.14 -10.50 8.67
CA GLY A 131 15.44 -9.23 8.62
C GLY A 131 13.93 -9.37 8.87
N SER A 132 13.18 -8.44 8.32
CA SER A 132 11.73 -8.40 8.44
C SER A 132 11.07 -9.48 7.60
N LYS A 133 9.98 -10.05 8.12
CA LYS A 133 9.10 -10.96 7.38
C LYS A 133 7.68 -10.41 7.47
N LYS A 134 7.05 -10.19 6.31
CA LYS A 134 5.68 -9.69 6.24
C LYS A 134 4.88 -10.56 5.28
N VAL A 135 3.69 -10.95 5.71
CA VAL A 135 2.76 -11.72 4.90
C VAL A 135 1.40 -11.05 4.98
N GLY A 136 0.79 -10.83 3.84
CA GLY A 136 -0.54 -10.29 3.75
C GLY A 136 -1.40 -11.09 2.77
N SER A 137 -2.70 -11.09 3.00
CA SER A 137 -3.66 -11.61 2.03
C SER A 137 -4.89 -10.74 2.00
N SER A 138 -5.49 -10.60 0.83
CA SER A 138 -6.79 -9.99 0.66
C SER A 138 -7.68 -10.85 -0.21
N LEU A 139 -8.96 -10.90 0.17
CA LEU A 139 -10.03 -11.50 -0.60
C LEU A 139 -11.01 -10.41 -0.98
N TYR A 140 -11.38 -10.35 -2.24
CA TYR A 140 -12.46 -9.52 -2.75
C TYR A 140 -13.44 -10.40 -3.53
N LEU A 141 -14.70 -10.33 -3.15
CA LEU A 141 -15.79 -10.96 -3.88
C LEU A 141 -16.82 -9.89 -4.24
N GLU A 142 -17.32 -9.95 -5.46
CA GLU A 142 -18.34 -9.06 -5.97
C GLU A 142 -19.37 -9.87 -6.73
N ALA A 143 -20.65 -9.64 -6.43
CA ALA A 143 -21.76 -10.07 -7.24
C ALA A 143 -22.51 -8.83 -7.69
N SER A 144 -22.74 -8.68 -8.98
CA SER A 144 -23.49 -7.56 -9.52
C SER A 144 -24.56 -8.02 -10.49
N LEU A 145 -25.68 -7.33 -10.43
CA LEU A 145 -26.82 -7.48 -11.33
C LEU A 145 -27.10 -6.12 -11.94
N SER A 146 -27.12 -6.04 -13.26
CA SER A 146 -27.41 -4.81 -13.98
C SER A 146 -28.58 -5.04 -14.96
N TYR A 147 -29.40 -4.04 -15.07
CA TYR A 147 -30.52 -3.98 -15.98
C TYR A 147 -30.48 -2.66 -16.74
N ASP A 148 -30.67 -2.72 -18.06
CA ASP A 148 -30.73 -1.53 -18.91
C ASP A 148 -31.69 -1.81 -20.07
N ARG A 149 -32.76 -0.99 -20.16
CA ARG A 149 -33.76 -1.17 -21.21
C ARG A 149 -34.47 0.16 -21.52
N THR A 150 -34.72 0.36 -22.79
CA THR A 150 -35.55 1.46 -23.30
C THR A 150 -36.93 0.92 -23.68
N PHE A 151 -37.97 1.51 -23.10
CA PHE A 151 -39.36 1.17 -23.40
C PHE A 151 -39.99 2.28 -24.23
N VAL A 152 -40.71 1.87 -25.27
CA VAL A 152 -41.47 2.77 -26.15
C VAL A 152 -40.62 3.95 -26.66
N GLU A 153 -39.32 3.71 -26.88
CA GLU A 153 -38.33 4.70 -27.37
C GLU A 153 -38.23 6.01 -26.55
N LYS A 154 -38.86 6.07 -25.39
CA LYS A 154 -38.96 7.28 -24.56
C LYS A 154 -38.57 7.08 -23.08
N HIS A 155 -38.71 5.86 -22.61
CA HIS A 155 -38.50 5.55 -21.20
C HIS A 155 -37.22 4.72 -21.04
N ASN A 156 -36.15 5.36 -20.63
CA ASN A 156 -34.88 4.70 -20.35
C ASN A 156 -34.85 4.29 -18.87
N VAL A 157 -34.80 3.01 -18.61
CA VAL A 157 -34.74 2.46 -17.24
C VAL A 157 -33.43 1.73 -17.10
N SER A 158 -32.60 2.13 -16.13
CA SER A 158 -31.45 1.30 -15.78
C SER A 158 -31.34 1.13 -14.26
N GLY A 159 -30.78 -0.01 -13.88
CA GLY A 159 -30.56 -0.35 -12.49
C GLY A 159 -29.31 -1.20 -12.33
N MET A 160 -28.66 -1.07 -11.19
CA MET A 160 -27.53 -1.91 -10.82
C MET A 160 -27.57 -2.16 -9.33
N LEU A 161 -27.38 -3.43 -8.95
CA LEU A 161 -27.16 -3.87 -7.58
C LEU A 161 -25.77 -4.50 -7.51
N VAL A 162 -25.01 -4.16 -6.50
CA VAL A 162 -23.66 -4.69 -6.29
C VAL A 162 -23.53 -5.12 -4.85
N TYR A 163 -23.22 -6.38 -4.63
CA TYR A 163 -22.85 -6.92 -3.33
C TYR A 163 -21.35 -7.18 -3.28
N THR A 164 -20.69 -6.68 -2.25
CA THR A 164 -19.24 -6.79 -2.11
C THR A 164 -18.85 -7.38 -0.77
N VAL A 165 -17.84 -8.25 -0.78
CA VAL A 165 -17.18 -8.79 0.40
C VAL A 165 -15.70 -8.48 0.28
N ARG A 166 -15.12 -7.85 1.29
CA ARG A 166 -13.68 -7.61 1.38
C ARG A 166 -13.15 -8.16 2.69
N GLU A 167 -12.10 -8.95 2.61
CA GLU A 167 -11.35 -9.41 3.78
C GLU A 167 -9.87 -9.14 3.55
N GLY A 168 -9.19 -8.55 4.54
CA GLY A 168 -7.75 -8.37 4.56
C GLY A 168 -7.17 -9.02 5.81
N LYS A 169 -6.02 -9.70 5.67
CA LYS A 169 -5.26 -10.30 6.76
C LYS A 169 -3.81 -9.87 6.66
N SER A 170 -3.22 -9.53 7.77
CA SER A 170 -1.79 -9.27 7.91
C SER A 170 -1.18 -10.30 8.86
N GLY A 171 -0.05 -10.85 8.49
CA GLY A 171 0.73 -11.76 9.32
C GLY A 171 1.91 -11.03 9.96
N ASN A 172 2.43 -11.61 11.05
CA ASN A 172 3.57 -11.09 11.82
C ASN A 172 3.30 -9.72 12.48
N GLU A 173 2.08 -9.51 12.92
CA GLU A 173 1.69 -8.31 13.66
C GLU A 173 2.06 -8.42 15.14
N ASN A 174 2.41 -7.29 15.74
CA ASN A 174 2.90 -7.24 17.12
C ASN A 174 1.78 -7.13 18.16
N THR A 175 0.53 -6.91 17.75
CA THR A 175 -0.63 -6.79 18.64
C THR A 175 -1.78 -7.64 18.16
N LEU A 176 -2.61 -8.10 19.11
CA LEU A 176 -3.83 -8.85 18.80
C LEU A 176 -4.74 -8.08 17.84
N GLN A 177 -4.96 -6.80 18.08
CA GLN A 177 -5.84 -5.96 17.26
C GLN A 177 -5.37 -5.87 15.80
N LYS A 178 -4.05 -5.73 15.57
CA LYS A 178 -3.46 -5.69 14.23
C LYS A 178 -3.52 -7.05 13.53
N SER A 179 -3.46 -8.14 14.28
CA SER A 179 -3.52 -9.51 13.75
C SER A 179 -4.93 -9.94 13.31
N LEU A 180 -5.97 -9.26 13.80
CA LEU A 180 -7.35 -9.56 13.42
C LEU A 180 -7.62 -9.16 11.96
N PRO A 181 -8.39 -9.95 11.22
CA PRO A 181 -8.75 -9.61 9.84
C PRO A 181 -9.56 -8.31 9.78
N THR A 182 -9.43 -7.58 8.68
CA THR A 182 -10.34 -6.48 8.33
C THR A 182 -11.42 -7.02 7.42
N ARG A 183 -12.68 -6.79 7.76
CA ARG A 183 -13.82 -7.24 6.95
C ARG A 183 -14.79 -6.10 6.69
N ASN A 184 -15.19 -5.99 5.44
CA ASN A 184 -16.23 -5.07 5.01
C ASN A 184 -17.21 -5.83 4.12
N LEU A 185 -18.50 -5.58 4.38
CA LEU A 185 -19.59 -6.04 3.55
C LEU A 185 -20.32 -4.83 3.01
N GLY A 186 -20.73 -4.86 1.76
CA GLY A 186 -21.45 -3.77 1.14
C GLY A 186 -22.52 -4.25 0.19
N LEU A 187 -23.67 -3.61 0.24
CA LEU A 187 -24.71 -3.68 -0.78
C LEU A 187 -24.91 -2.27 -1.31
N ALA A 188 -24.69 -2.06 -2.60
CA ALA A 188 -24.93 -0.79 -3.26
C ALA A 188 -25.95 -0.97 -4.36
N GLY A 189 -26.78 0.05 -4.54
CA GLY A 189 -27.76 0.07 -5.62
C GLY A 189 -27.78 1.43 -6.30
N ARG A 190 -28.02 1.40 -7.61
CA ARG A 190 -28.26 2.57 -8.44
C ARG A 190 -29.45 2.31 -9.33
N PHE A 191 -30.38 3.22 -9.37
CA PHE A 191 -31.55 3.18 -10.24
C PHE A 191 -31.64 4.51 -10.97
N THR A 192 -31.77 4.46 -12.28
CA THR A 192 -31.94 5.65 -13.11
C THR A 192 -33.14 5.52 -14.01
N TYR A 193 -33.83 6.62 -14.19
CA TYR A 193 -34.92 6.76 -15.11
C TYR A 193 -34.76 7.98 -15.96
N GLY A 194 -34.86 7.83 -17.26
CA GLY A 194 -34.85 8.91 -18.24
C GLY A 194 -36.14 8.93 -19.05
N PHE A 195 -36.68 10.12 -19.27
CA PHE A 195 -37.85 10.31 -20.11
C PHE A 195 -37.56 11.23 -21.29
N SER A 196 -37.68 10.67 -22.50
CA SER A 196 -37.52 11.39 -23.79
C SER A 196 -36.22 12.20 -23.87
N ASP A 197 -35.15 11.73 -23.21
CA ASP A 197 -33.85 12.41 -23.12
C ASP A 197 -33.91 13.87 -22.58
N ARG A 198 -35.01 14.17 -21.84
CA ARG A 198 -35.25 15.47 -21.23
C ARG A 198 -35.21 15.46 -19.72
N TYR A 199 -35.89 14.54 -19.10
CA TYR A 199 -36.02 14.41 -17.64
C TYR A 199 -35.31 13.19 -17.15
N PHE A 200 -34.54 13.35 -16.10
CA PHE A 200 -33.74 12.28 -15.50
C PHE A 200 -33.98 12.27 -14.00
N ALA A 201 -34.15 11.09 -13.45
CA ALA A 201 -34.17 10.84 -12.02
C ALA A 201 -33.18 9.72 -11.70
N GLU A 202 -32.45 9.90 -10.62
CA GLU A 202 -31.48 8.92 -10.13
C GLU A 202 -31.67 8.72 -8.65
N PHE A 203 -31.65 7.47 -8.21
CA PHE A 203 -31.58 7.07 -6.82
C PHE A 203 -30.44 6.10 -6.61
N ASN A 204 -29.58 6.41 -5.64
CA ASN A 204 -28.49 5.54 -5.23
C ASN A 204 -28.61 5.25 -3.74
N PHE A 205 -28.14 4.10 -3.34
CA PHE A 205 -27.95 3.78 -1.93
C PHE A 205 -26.71 2.91 -1.73
N GLY A 206 -26.08 3.07 -0.57
CA GLY A 206 -25.09 2.18 -0.03
C GLY A 206 -25.55 1.67 1.33
N TYR A 207 -25.47 0.37 1.55
CA TYR A 207 -25.69 -0.28 2.84
C TYR A 207 -24.43 -1.05 3.20
N ASN A 208 -23.58 -0.46 4.05
CA ASN A 208 -22.22 -0.94 4.29
C ASN A 208 -22.05 -1.31 5.75
N GLY A 209 -21.39 -2.46 5.97
CA GLY A 209 -21.00 -2.94 7.29
C GLY A 209 -19.48 -2.96 7.44
N SER A 210 -18.98 -2.34 8.52
CA SER A 210 -17.57 -2.32 8.88
C SER A 210 -17.33 -2.95 10.25
N GLU A 211 -16.39 -3.88 10.34
CA GLU A 211 -16.00 -4.51 11.61
C GLU A 211 -15.24 -3.57 12.56
N ARG A 212 -14.95 -2.35 12.13
CA ARG A 212 -14.38 -1.31 13.01
C ARG A 212 -15.34 -0.92 14.13
N PHE A 213 -16.62 -1.12 13.91
CA PHE A 213 -17.69 -0.79 14.85
C PHE A 213 -18.27 -2.03 15.53
N ASP A 214 -18.80 -1.86 16.72
CA ASP A 214 -19.55 -2.90 17.43
C ASP A 214 -20.73 -3.44 16.58
N LYS A 215 -21.15 -4.67 16.86
CA LYS A 215 -22.21 -5.35 16.11
C LYS A 215 -23.51 -4.54 16.01
N SER A 216 -23.85 -3.76 17.02
CA SER A 216 -25.05 -2.93 17.08
C SER A 216 -25.00 -1.68 16.20
N HIS A 217 -23.80 -1.20 15.87
CA HIS A 217 -23.56 0.04 15.12
C HIS A 217 -22.74 -0.18 13.83
N ARG A 218 -22.61 -1.43 13.41
CA ARG A 218 -21.75 -1.85 12.30
C ARG A 218 -22.26 -1.44 10.93
N TRP A 219 -23.58 -1.33 10.78
CA TRP A 219 -24.23 -1.09 9.51
C TRP A 219 -24.71 0.33 9.35
N GLY A 220 -24.38 0.92 8.19
CA GLY A 220 -24.83 2.26 7.82
C GLY A 220 -25.56 2.25 6.48
N PHE A 221 -26.66 3.02 6.40
CA PHE A 221 -27.42 3.25 5.18
C PHE A 221 -27.20 4.66 4.67
N PHE A 222 -26.79 4.79 3.41
CA PHE A 222 -26.38 6.05 2.79
C PHE A 222 -27.13 6.24 1.47
N PRO A 223 -28.35 6.78 1.51
CA PRO A 223 -29.13 7.08 0.32
C PRO A 223 -28.69 8.40 -0.33
N SER A 224 -28.88 8.49 -1.65
CA SER A 224 -28.78 9.74 -2.41
C SER A 224 -29.78 9.75 -3.56
N GLY A 225 -30.22 10.93 -3.93
CA GLY A 225 -31.13 11.14 -5.04
C GLY A 225 -30.74 12.36 -5.86
N GLY A 226 -31.04 12.32 -7.15
CA GLY A 226 -30.74 13.40 -8.08
C GLY A 226 -31.80 13.52 -9.16
N LEU A 227 -32.02 14.76 -9.60
CA LEU A 227 -32.88 15.08 -10.71
C LEU A 227 -32.09 15.89 -11.76
N GLY A 228 -32.40 15.64 -13.02
CA GLY A 228 -31.81 16.35 -14.14
C GLY A 228 -32.85 16.74 -15.19
N TRP A 229 -32.68 17.93 -15.76
CA TRP A 229 -33.53 18.43 -16.84
C TRP A 229 -32.63 18.95 -17.95
N VAL A 230 -32.77 18.39 -19.13
CA VAL A 230 -32.10 18.89 -20.36
C VAL A 230 -33.03 19.87 -21.05
N VAL A 231 -32.89 21.14 -20.69
CA VAL A 231 -33.71 22.26 -21.20
C VAL A 231 -33.56 22.39 -22.71
N SER A 232 -32.36 22.14 -23.22
CA SER A 232 -32.06 22.20 -24.66
C SER A 232 -32.83 21.19 -25.52
N ASN A 233 -33.36 20.12 -24.91
CA ASN A 233 -34.15 19.12 -25.62
C ASN A 233 -35.66 19.42 -25.63
N GLU A 234 -36.04 20.56 -25.04
CA GLU A 234 -37.44 20.97 -25.05
C GLU A 234 -37.83 21.65 -26.38
N LYS A 235 -39.06 21.47 -26.81
CA LYS A 235 -39.57 22.05 -28.05
C LYS A 235 -39.42 23.59 -28.07
N PHE A 236 -39.69 24.23 -26.95
CA PHE A 236 -39.58 25.71 -26.86
C PHE A 236 -38.16 26.23 -27.03
N TRP A 237 -37.12 25.35 -26.78
CA TRP A 237 -35.72 25.75 -26.97
C TRP A 237 -35.29 25.66 -28.43
N ALA A 238 -35.73 24.61 -29.12
CA ALA A 238 -35.35 24.38 -30.51
C ALA A 238 -35.69 25.55 -31.44
N ASP A 239 -36.80 26.22 -31.17
CA ASP A 239 -37.31 27.34 -31.99
C ASP A 239 -36.67 28.69 -31.64
N LYS A 240 -35.75 28.75 -30.67
CA LYS A 240 -35.10 29.99 -30.24
C LYS A 240 -33.76 30.23 -30.94
N PRO A 241 -33.42 31.48 -31.29
CA PRO A 241 -32.10 31.79 -31.87
C PRO A 241 -30.92 31.36 -30.99
N ILE A 242 -31.12 31.32 -29.67
CA ILE A 242 -30.11 30.89 -28.68
C ILE A 242 -29.71 29.42 -28.85
N SER A 243 -30.55 28.56 -29.42
CA SER A 243 -30.24 27.16 -29.67
C SER A 243 -29.07 26.96 -30.63
N LYS A 244 -28.81 27.97 -31.51
CA LYS A 244 -27.68 27.98 -32.44
C LYS A 244 -26.33 28.23 -31.74
N VAL A 245 -26.36 28.86 -30.55
CA VAL A 245 -25.15 29.20 -29.78
C VAL A 245 -24.98 28.25 -28.60
N VAL A 246 -26.06 27.91 -27.91
CA VAL A 246 -26.04 26.99 -26.76
C VAL A 246 -26.67 25.66 -27.16
N ASN A 247 -25.84 24.73 -27.57
CA ASN A 247 -26.27 23.40 -28.06
C ASN A 247 -26.76 22.48 -26.96
N MET A 248 -26.30 22.69 -25.71
CA MET A 248 -26.70 21.89 -24.57
C MET A 248 -26.86 22.76 -23.31
N LEU A 249 -28.04 22.76 -22.74
CA LEU A 249 -28.31 23.30 -21.42
C LEU A 249 -28.98 22.22 -20.57
N LYS A 250 -28.27 21.80 -19.52
CA LYS A 250 -28.74 20.81 -18.55
C LYS A 250 -28.70 21.39 -17.14
N LEU A 251 -29.81 21.34 -16.45
CA LEU A 251 -29.92 21.63 -15.02
C LEU A 251 -29.91 20.34 -14.25
N LYS A 252 -29.20 20.29 -13.14
CA LYS A 252 -29.15 19.12 -12.26
C LYS A 252 -29.05 19.50 -10.79
N GLY A 253 -29.68 18.77 -9.94
CA GLY A 253 -29.57 18.88 -8.50
C GLY A 253 -29.52 17.49 -7.86
N SER A 254 -28.74 17.31 -6.81
CA SER A 254 -28.64 16.07 -6.07
C SER A 254 -28.42 16.33 -4.59
N TYR A 255 -28.91 15.40 -3.77
CA TYR A 255 -28.68 15.39 -2.33
C TYR A 255 -28.43 13.96 -1.89
N GLY A 256 -27.56 13.78 -0.90
CA GLY A 256 -27.25 12.45 -0.40
C GLY A 256 -26.53 12.45 0.94
N LEU A 257 -26.55 11.30 1.58
CA LEU A 257 -25.80 11.04 2.80
C LEU A 257 -24.57 10.22 2.47
N VAL A 258 -23.44 10.52 3.12
CA VAL A 258 -22.19 9.79 3.01
C VAL A 258 -21.72 9.34 4.39
N GLY A 259 -21.15 8.15 4.45
CA GLY A 259 -20.51 7.62 5.64
C GLY A 259 -19.00 7.48 5.46
N ASN A 260 -18.28 7.62 6.57
CA ASN A 260 -16.87 7.35 6.62
C ASN A 260 -16.57 6.48 7.85
N ASP A 261 -15.92 5.33 7.64
CA ASP A 261 -15.48 4.43 8.71
C ASP A 261 -14.00 4.61 9.08
N ASN A 262 -13.33 5.61 8.50
CA ASN A 262 -11.94 5.91 8.80
C ASN A 262 -11.82 6.73 10.09
N ILE A 263 -11.54 6.03 11.19
CA ILE A 263 -11.36 6.63 12.51
C ILE A 263 -9.86 6.76 12.75
N SER A 264 -9.25 7.91 12.42
CA SER A 264 -7.83 8.19 12.67
C SER A 264 -6.87 7.20 11.98
N ASN A 265 -5.86 6.69 12.66
CA ASN A 265 -4.87 5.79 12.09
C ASN A 265 -5.40 4.36 11.93
N ASN A 266 -4.87 3.61 10.94
CA ASN A 266 -5.21 2.19 10.72
C ASN A 266 -4.93 1.30 11.95
N ASP A 267 -4.15 1.78 12.91
CA ASP A 267 -3.81 1.08 14.14
C ASP A 267 -4.97 1.08 15.15
N ASN A 268 -5.91 1.99 15.01
CA ASN A 268 -7.05 2.15 15.92
C ASN A 268 -8.28 1.42 15.38
N ARG A 269 -8.25 0.10 15.43
CA ARG A 269 -9.39 -0.76 15.09
C ARG A 269 -9.95 -1.41 16.34
N PHE A 270 -11.25 -1.76 16.31
CA PHE A 270 -11.88 -2.51 17.40
C PHE A 270 -11.89 -1.81 18.75
N PHE A 271 -12.16 -0.51 18.79
CA PHE A 271 -12.24 0.28 20.04
C PHE A 271 -13.22 -0.27 21.07
N TYR A 272 -14.16 -1.09 20.63
CA TYR A 272 -15.16 -1.73 21.51
C TYR A 272 -14.62 -2.97 22.22
N LEU A 273 -13.41 -3.44 21.85
CA LEU A 273 -12.77 -4.53 22.56
C LEU A 273 -12.06 -4.00 23.81
N SER A 274 -12.40 -4.54 24.97
CA SER A 274 -11.68 -4.26 26.20
C SER A 274 -10.32 -4.95 26.15
N GLU A 275 -9.25 -4.17 26.22
CA GLU A 275 -7.88 -4.67 26.33
C GLU A 275 -7.39 -4.37 27.74
N VAL A 276 -7.07 -5.42 28.49
CA VAL A 276 -6.48 -5.30 29.83
C VAL A 276 -5.00 -5.66 29.71
N ASN A 277 -4.14 -4.68 29.93
CA ASN A 277 -2.71 -4.91 30.05
C ASN A 277 -2.42 -5.40 31.46
N MET A 278 -2.00 -6.65 31.60
CA MET A 278 -1.72 -7.30 32.88
C MET A 278 -0.21 -7.31 33.25
N ASN A 279 0.57 -6.40 32.64
CA ASN A 279 1.99 -6.23 32.97
C ASN A 279 2.19 -5.32 34.17
#